data_80ce1f130cd960bb5d0031728aa1aa07
#
_entry.id   80ce1f130cd960bb5d0031728aa1aa07
#
_cell.length_a   1.000
_cell.length_b   1.000
_cell.length_c   1.000
_cell.angle_alpha   90.00
_cell.angle_beta   90.00
_cell.angle_gamma   90.00
#
_symmetry.space_group_name_H-M   'P 1'
#
loop_
_entity.id
_entity.type
_entity.pdbx_description
1 polymer ?
#
loop_
_entity_poly.entity_id
_entity_poly.type
_entity_poly.pdbx_seq_one_letter_code
_entity_poly.pdbx_strand_id
1 'polypeptide(L)'
;MIRRSWRLLLAALVILLLVALGVWIWNRPAPPATLEHSNLDDGAALTSVTPATSIKTRIALAVTAEEMLTDKQLLAISKDASARIVQVVLPKDDCVMQQKTFQNALEKLDGPALVVGGIGPGATLAWRWLAGQTDDKAQAISVGFALEHVSNPPPVVEEGDTPPRICDVPLPQKAPHGHWLAAWNDAPDDPSAAFVRDQTNADTSISDYDIPLPQVLNTELRHLLLGENDAGGLGIPVVEVPASQPSDTVTLFMSGDGGWRDLDKVVAGDMAKMGYPVVGI
;
A
#
# COMPACT_ATOMS: atom_id res chain seq x y z
N MET A 1 -58.33 -39.35 -8.11
CA MET A 1 -56.85 -39.56 -7.91
C MET A 1 -55.96 -38.57 -8.67
N ILE A 2 -56.28 -38.12 -9.87
CA ILE A 2 -55.45 -37.26 -10.76
C ILE A 2 -55.12 -35.87 -10.17
N ARG A 3 -56.01 -35.24 -9.39
CA ARG A 3 -55.76 -33.89 -8.80
C ARG A 3 -54.69 -33.86 -7.68
N ARG A 4 -54.46 -35.00 -7.01
CA ARG A 4 -53.50 -35.08 -5.89
C ARG A 4 -52.08 -35.28 -6.41
N SER A 5 -51.89 -36.02 -7.50
CA SER A 5 -50.62 -36.21 -8.17
C SER A 5 -50.08 -34.94 -8.82
N TRP A 6 -50.97 -34.11 -9.40
CA TRP A 6 -50.52 -32.83 -10.01
C TRP A 6 -50.05 -31.82 -8.99
N ARG A 7 -50.69 -31.77 -7.79
CA ARG A 7 -50.20 -30.93 -6.70
C ARG A 7 -48.83 -31.35 -6.20
N LEU A 8 -48.55 -32.65 -6.15
CA LEU A 8 -47.23 -33.17 -5.79
C LEU A 8 -46.19 -32.85 -6.84
N LEU A 9 -46.50 -32.94 -8.13
CA LEU A 9 -45.64 -32.58 -9.24
C LEU A 9 -45.32 -31.08 -9.25
N LEU A 10 -46.32 -30.21 -8.99
CA LEU A 10 -46.11 -28.78 -8.87
C LEU A 10 -45.21 -28.44 -7.67
N ALA A 11 -45.43 -29.09 -6.53
CA ALA A 11 -44.56 -28.88 -5.35
C ALA A 11 -43.12 -29.30 -5.61
N ALA A 12 -42.91 -30.45 -6.26
CA ALA A 12 -41.58 -30.93 -6.65
C ALA A 12 -40.89 -29.97 -7.63
N LEU A 13 -41.63 -29.44 -8.62
CA LEU A 13 -41.10 -28.44 -9.56
C LEU A 13 -40.67 -27.16 -8.87
N VAL A 14 -41.49 -26.66 -7.93
CA VAL A 14 -41.13 -25.43 -7.16
C VAL A 14 -39.90 -25.65 -6.31
N ILE A 15 -39.79 -26.82 -5.65
CA ILE A 15 -38.58 -27.15 -4.86
C ILE A 15 -37.36 -27.21 -5.76
N LEU A 16 -37.48 -27.81 -6.93
CA LEU A 16 -36.37 -27.93 -7.91
C LEU A 16 -35.94 -26.56 -8.41
N LEU A 17 -36.87 -25.65 -8.68
CA LEU A 17 -36.61 -24.28 -9.07
C LEU A 17 -35.91 -23.48 -7.93
N LEU A 18 -36.36 -23.67 -6.68
CA LEU A 18 -35.73 -23.02 -5.53
C LEU A 18 -34.31 -23.53 -5.30
N VAL A 19 -34.08 -24.83 -5.44
CA VAL A 19 -32.72 -25.42 -5.38
C VAL A 19 -31.86 -24.90 -6.51
N ALA A 20 -32.36 -24.88 -7.75
CA ALA A 20 -31.60 -24.34 -8.89
C ALA A 20 -31.28 -22.85 -8.71
N LEU A 21 -32.20 -22.05 -8.19
CA LEU A 21 -32.01 -20.65 -7.87
C LEU A 21 -30.94 -20.49 -6.75
N GLY A 22 -31.03 -21.33 -5.72
CA GLY A 22 -30.05 -21.34 -4.63
C GLY A 22 -28.65 -21.67 -5.14
N VAL A 23 -28.50 -22.69 -5.97
CA VAL A 23 -27.21 -23.07 -6.61
C VAL A 23 -26.71 -21.95 -7.54
N TRP A 24 -27.60 -21.30 -8.31
CA TRP A 24 -27.24 -20.21 -9.19
C TRP A 24 -26.77 -18.97 -8.41
N ILE A 25 -27.44 -18.62 -7.28
CA ILE A 25 -27.00 -17.52 -6.39
C ILE A 25 -25.65 -17.86 -5.75
N TRP A 26 -25.48 -19.11 -5.30
CA TRP A 26 -24.22 -19.58 -4.70
C TRP A 26 -23.04 -19.56 -5.66
N ASN A 27 -23.28 -19.92 -6.92
CA ASN A 27 -22.26 -19.97 -7.98
C ASN A 27 -22.08 -18.63 -8.72
N ARG A 28 -22.75 -17.55 -8.30
CA ARG A 28 -22.49 -16.23 -8.89
C ARG A 28 -21.03 -15.83 -8.60
N PRO A 29 -20.23 -15.52 -9.64
CA PRO A 29 -18.91 -14.97 -9.41
C PRO A 29 -19.07 -13.70 -8.57
N ALA A 30 -18.24 -13.56 -7.54
CA ALA A 30 -18.18 -12.32 -6.78
C ALA A 30 -17.91 -11.15 -7.74
N PRO A 31 -18.56 -10.00 -7.55
CA PRO A 31 -18.27 -8.83 -8.37
C PRO A 31 -16.77 -8.52 -8.30
N PRO A 32 -16.13 -8.07 -9.38
CA PRO A 32 -14.72 -7.70 -9.34
C PRO A 32 -14.52 -6.52 -8.38
N ALA A 33 -13.30 -6.40 -7.83
CA ALA A 33 -12.90 -5.20 -7.13
C ALA A 33 -13.04 -4.01 -8.09
N THR A 34 -13.50 -2.86 -7.58
CA THR A 34 -13.61 -1.64 -8.37
C THR A 34 -12.42 -0.73 -8.08
N LEU A 35 -11.86 -0.16 -9.14
CA LEU A 35 -10.81 0.84 -9.07
C LEU A 35 -11.32 2.10 -9.77
N GLU A 36 -11.19 3.24 -9.11
CA GLU A 36 -11.64 4.55 -9.61
C GLU A 36 -10.53 5.57 -9.46
N HIS A 37 -10.28 6.32 -10.53
CA HIS A 37 -9.44 7.50 -10.53
C HIS A 37 -10.31 8.74 -10.44
N SER A 38 -9.99 9.63 -9.54
CA SER A 38 -10.70 10.89 -9.34
C SER A 38 -9.72 11.98 -8.91
N ASN A 39 -10.21 13.19 -8.78
CA ASN A 39 -9.45 14.26 -8.14
C ASN A 39 -10.19 14.71 -6.89
N LEU A 40 -9.44 15.10 -5.88
CA LEU A 40 -9.97 15.83 -4.73
C LEU A 40 -10.33 17.27 -5.10
N ASP A 41 -11.04 17.96 -4.23
CA ASP A 41 -11.47 19.35 -4.46
C ASP A 41 -10.29 20.33 -4.64
N ASP A 42 -9.12 19.99 -4.14
CA ASP A 42 -7.86 20.72 -4.30
C ASP A 42 -7.10 20.34 -5.59
N GLY A 43 -7.66 19.45 -6.42
CA GLY A 43 -7.10 18.99 -7.68
C GLY A 43 -6.11 17.83 -7.56
N ALA A 44 -5.79 17.38 -6.35
CA ALA A 44 -4.89 16.26 -6.14
C ALA A 44 -5.48 14.95 -6.69
N ALA A 45 -4.66 14.18 -7.39
CA ALA A 45 -5.07 12.89 -7.94
C ALA A 45 -5.30 11.88 -6.82
N LEU A 46 -6.41 11.17 -6.91
CA LEU A 46 -6.86 10.17 -5.96
C LEU A 46 -7.19 8.87 -6.72
N THR A 47 -6.62 7.77 -6.27
CA THR A 47 -7.01 6.43 -6.71
C THR A 47 -7.70 5.72 -5.55
N SER A 48 -8.93 5.26 -5.75
CA SER A 48 -9.67 4.49 -4.77
C SER A 48 -9.93 3.07 -5.25
N VAL A 49 -9.74 2.10 -4.36
CA VAL A 49 -10.03 0.69 -4.64
C VAL A 49 -10.97 0.14 -3.58
N THR A 50 -12.06 -0.45 -4.05
CA THR A 50 -13.04 -1.12 -3.20
C THR A 50 -12.99 -2.63 -3.47
N PRO A 51 -12.81 -3.48 -2.46
CA PRO A 51 -12.75 -4.92 -2.65
C PRO A 51 -14.10 -5.48 -3.10
N ALA A 52 -14.07 -6.62 -3.79
CA ALA A 52 -15.27 -7.36 -4.17
C ALA A 52 -16.01 -7.98 -2.99
N THR A 53 -15.35 -8.07 -1.86
CA THR A 53 -15.85 -8.68 -0.61
C THR A 53 -16.17 -7.61 0.43
N SER A 54 -16.66 -8.02 1.60
CA SER A 54 -16.83 -7.10 2.72
C SER A 54 -15.47 -6.50 3.14
N ILE A 55 -15.46 -5.19 3.39
CA ILE A 55 -14.25 -4.46 3.80
C ILE A 55 -13.83 -4.93 5.18
N LYS A 56 -12.63 -5.52 5.29
CA LYS A 56 -12.02 -5.94 6.55
C LYS A 56 -11.08 -4.87 7.11
N THR A 57 -10.40 -4.14 6.24
CA THR A 57 -9.47 -3.08 6.63
C THR A 57 -9.57 -1.87 5.70
N ARG A 58 -9.13 -0.72 6.16
CA ARG A 58 -9.09 0.54 5.41
C ARG A 58 -7.68 1.09 5.44
N ILE A 59 -7.18 1.41 4.26
CA ILE A 59 -5.79 1.81 4.04
C ILE A 59 -5.77 3.15 3.32
N ALA A 60 -5.03 4.12 3.85
CA ALA A 60 -4.71 5.35 3.16
C ALA A 60 -3.23 5.38 2.81
N LEU A 61 -2.92 5.76 1.58
CA LEU A 61 -1.56 5.87 1.06
C LEU A 61 -1.31 7.31 0.61
N ALA A 62 -0.24 7.92 1.13
CA ALA A 62 0.22 9.24 0.77
C ALA A 62 1.56 9.14 0.03
N VAL A 63 1.58 9.46 -1.26
CA VAL A 63 2.73 9.26 -2.15
C VAL A 63 2.97 10.50 -3.02
N THR A 64 4.14 10.58 -3.64
CA THR A 64 4.39 11.55 -4.71
C THR A 64 3.96 11.00 -6.07
N ALA A 65 3.90 11.83 -7.09
CA ALA A 65 3.50 11.41 -8.44
C ALA A 65 4.49 10.38 -9.06
N GLU A 66 5.75 10.46 -8.65
CA GLU A 66 6.81 9.57 -9.11
C GLU A 66 6.83 8.22 -8.36
N GLU A 67 6.19 8.15 -7.19
CA GLU A 67 6.28 7.02 -6.25
C GLU A 67 4.94 6.35 -5.97
N MET A 68 4.04 6.39 -6.94
CA MET A 68 2.74 5.74 -6.84
C MET A 68 2.85 4.21 -6.91
N LEU A 69 2.03 3.52 -6.13
CA LEU A 69 1.73 2.13 -6.40
C LEU A 69 0.86 2.04 -7.67
N THR A 70 1.13 1.05 -8.48
CA THR A 70 0.36 0.79 -9.70
C THR A 70 -1.05 0.26 -9.39
N ASP A 71 -1.97 0.45 -10.30
CA ASP A 71 -3.34 -0.10 -10.21
C ASP A 71 -3.33 -1.61 -9.95
N LYS A 72 -2.43 -2.34 -10.60
CA LYS A 72 -2.26 -3.79 -10.40
C LYS A 72 -1.89 -4.13 -8.96
N GLN A 73 -0.97 -3.38 -8.36
CA GLN A 73 -0.56 -3.59 -6.96
C GLN A 73 -1.70 -3.25 -6.00
N LEU A 74 -2.38 -2.13 -6.20
CA LEU A 74 -3.52 -1.72 -5.37
C LEU A 74 -4.67 -2.72 -5.43
N LEU A 75 -5.01 -3.21 -6.62
CA LEU A 75 -6.04 -4.25 -6.81
C LEU A 75 -5.65 -5.58 -6.14
N ALA A 76 -4.37 -5.96 -6.23
CA ALA A 76 -3.86 -7.18 -5.58
C ALA A 76 -3.97 -7.07 -4.05
N ILE A 77 -3.48 -5.98 -3.44
CA ILE A 77 -3.59 -5.75 -2.01
C ILE A 77 -5.06 -5.73 -1.57
N SER A 78 -5.91 -5.00 -2.29
CA SER A 78 -7.35 -4.91 -1.99
C SER A 78 -8.03 -6.28 -2.01
N LYS A 79 -7.71 -7.11 -3.00
CA LYS A 79 -8.25 -8.47 -3.14
C LYS A 79 -7.77 -9.37 -1.99
N ASP A 80 -6.46 -9.41 -1.76
CA ASP A 80 -5.84 -10.36 -0.84
C ASP A 80 -6.19 -10.04 0.62
N ALA A 81 -6.20 -8.76 0.99
CA ALA A 81 -6.53 -8.31 2.34
C ALA A 81 -8.01 -7.92 2.55
N SER A 82 -8.87 -8.01 1.53
CA SER A 82 -10.22 -7.44 1.57
C SER A 82 -10.22 -5.99 2.02
N ALA A 83 -9.29 -5.20 1.48
CA ALA A 83 -9.00 -3.85 1.89
C ALA A 83 -9.66 -2.81 0.98
N ARG A 84 -10.31 -1.80 1.57
CA ARG A 84 -10.59 -0.54 0.89
C ARG A 84 -9.33 0.31 0.94
N ILE A 85 -8.86 0.77 -0.20
CA ILE A 85 -7.62 1.53 -0.32
C ILE A 85 -7.91 2.88 -0.97
N VAL A 86 -7.29 3.92 -0.43
CA VAL A 86 -7.24 5.25 -1.03
C VAL A 86 -5.77 5.64 -1.15
N GLN A 87 -5.31 5.90 -2.37
CA GLN A 87 -3.98 6.45 -2.64
C GLN A 87 -4.12 7.87 -3.14
N VAL A 88 -3.47 8.82 -2.47
CA VAL A 88 -3.46 10.23 -2.84
C VAL A 88 -2.07 10.67 -3.24
N VAL A 89 -2.00 11.47 -4.31
CA VAL A 89 -0.77 12.12 -4.76
C VAL A 89 -0.64 13.45 -4.05
N LEU A 90 0.43 13.59 -3.27
CA LEU A 90 0.73 14.80 -2.54
C LEU A 90 1.24 15.91 -3.48
N PRO A 91 0.84 17.16 -3.27
CA PRO A 91 1.42 18.30 -3.98
C PRO A 91 2.90 18.47 -3.62
N LYS A 92 3.70 18.99 -4.58
CA LYS A 92 5.12 19.29 -4.34
C LYS A 92 5.27 20.54 -3.49
N ASP A 93 6.28 20.57 -2.65
CA ASP A 93 6.84 21.75 -1.93
C ASP A 93 5.84 22.59 -1.12
N ASP A 94 4.64 22.08 -0.84
CA ASP A 94 3.65 22.76 0.00
C ASP A 94 3.08 21.82 1.06
N CYS A 95 3.70 21.82 2.20
CA CYS A 95 3.33 20.92 3.26
C CYS A 95 2.01 21.24 3.97
N VAL A 96 1.55 22.45 3.96
CA VAL A 96 0.20 22.79 4.44
C VAL A 96 -0.83 22.14 3.54
N MET A 97 -0.60 22.23 2.23
CA MET A 97 -1.45 21.59 1.26
C MET A 97 -1.35 20.06 1.34
N GLN A 98 -0.12 19.49 1.50
CA GLN A 98 0.07 18.05 1.70
C GLN A 98 -0.75 17.51 2.87
N GLN A 99 -0.69 18.18 4.02
CA GLN A 99 -1.47 17.79 5.21
C GLN A 99 -2.97 17.86 4.93
N LYS A 100 -3.45 18.93 4.29
CA LYS A 100 -4.86 19.09 3.95
C LYS A 100 -5.32 18.05 2.93
N THR A 101 -4.56 17.86 1.87
CA THR A 101 -4.83 16.85 0.83
C THR A 101 -4.91 15.45 1.42
N PHE A 102 -3.98 15.10 2.32
CA PHE A 102 -4.01 13.82 3.00
C PHE A 102 -5.24 13.67 3.89
N GLN A 103 -5.65 14.71 4.62
CA GLN A 103 -6.87 14.68 5.43
C GLN A 103 -8.13 14.49 4.59
N ASN A 104 -8.24 15.21 3.46
CA ASN A 104 -9.33 15.03 2.51
C ASN A 104 -9.38 13.60 1.94
N ALA A 105 -8.21 12.99 1.71
CA ALA A 105 -8.13 11.60 1.25
C ALA A 105 -8.62 10.60 2.32
N LEU A 106 -8.30 10.82 3.59
CA LEU A 106 -8.78 9.98 4.70
C LEU A 106 -10.33 9.96 4.76
N GLU A 107 -10.99 11.07 4.46
CA GLU A 107 -12.47 11.13 4.42
C GLU A 107 -13.08 10.25 3.32
N LYS A 108 -12.33 9.95 2.25
CA LYS A 108 -12.79 9.08 1.14
C LYS A 108 -12.73 7.57 1.44
N LEU A 109 -12.25 7.19 2.63
CA LEU A 109 -12.21 5.79 3.07
C LEU A 109 -13.57 5.23 3.52
N ASP A 110 -14.59 6.08 3.68
CA ASP A 110 -15.90 5.70 4.24
C ASP A 110 -15.78 5.00 5.61
N GLY A 111 -14.92 5.55 6.46
CA GLY A 111 -14.66 5.07 7.82
C GLY A 111 -13.20 5.27 8.24
N PRO A 112 -12.87 4.99 9.50
CA PRO A 112 -11.54 5.22 10.03
C PRO A 112 -10.49 4.35 9.30
N ALA A 113 -9.35 4.96 8.99
CA ALA A 113 -8.18 4.21 8.54
C ALA A 113 -7.68 3.31 9.67
N LEU A 114 -7.28 2.09 9.34
CA LEU A 114 -6.56 1.20 10.24
C LEU A 114 -5.07 1.18 9.92
N VAL A 115 -4.75 1.36 8.65
CA VAL A 115 -3.36 1.40 8.16
C VAL A 115 -3.17 2.68 7.36
N VAL A 116 -2.08 3.38 7.64
CA VAL A 116 -1.63 4.52 6.82
C VAL A 116 -0.22 4.24 6.35
N GLY A 117 -0.02 4.30 5.03
CA GLY A 117 1.29 4.19 4.41
C GLY A 117 1.70 5.48 3.71
N GLY A 118 3.00 5.76 3.65
CA GLY A 118 3.49 6.91 2.91
C GLY A 118 4.94 6.78 2.48
N ILE A 119 5.29 7.51 1.43
CA ILE A 119 6.65 7.59 0.89
C ILE A 119 7.14 9.03 0.95
N GLY A 120 8.39 9.24 1.34
CA GLY A 120 9.01 10.56 1.47
C GLY A 120 8.20 11.51 2.37
N PRO A 121 7.62 12.60 1.84
CA PRO A 121 6.73 13.48 2.63
C PRO A 121 5.53 12.73 3.22
N GLY A 122 5.01 11.74 2.50
CA GLY A 122 3.92 10.87 2.97
C GLY A 122 4.33 10.00 4.15
N ALA A 123 5.60 9.62 4.26
CA ALA A 123 6.13 8.88 5.40
C ALA A 123 5.99 9.68 6.71
N THR A 124 6.26 10.99 6.65
CA THR A 124 6.09 11.91 7.78
C THR A 124 4.61 12.07 8.15
N LEU A 125 3.71 12.12 7.15
CA LEU A 125 2.27 12.18 7.39
C LEU A 125 1.74 10.90 8.03
N ALA A 126 2.25 9.73 7.65
CA ALA A 126 1.90 8.46 8.27
C ALA A 126 2.29 8.44 9.77
N TRP A 127 3.48 8.90 10.11
CA TRP A 127 3.90 9.04 11.50
C TRP A 127 3.01 10.03 12.28
N ARG A 128 2.73 11.22 11.72
CA ARG A 128 1.86 12.21 12.37
C ARG A 128 0.45 11.67 12.62
N TRP A 129 -0.08 10.91 11.65
CA TRP A 129 -1.37 10.25 11.79
C TRP A 129 -1.35 9.24 12.94
N LEU A 130 -0.32 8.37 13.01
CA LEU A 130 -0.19 7.37 14.06
C LEU A 130 -0.09 8.00 15.45
N ALA A 131 0.68 9.09 15.58
CA ALA A 131 0.86 9.79 16.84
C ALA A 131 -0.46 10.38 17.40
N GLY A 132 -1.45 10.59 16.53
CA GLY A 132 -2.79 11.03 16.93
C GLY A 132 -3.79 9.91 17.20
N GLN A 133 -3.39 8.62 17.09
CA GLN A 133 -4.31 7.50 17.29
C GLN A 133 -4.45 7.14 18.77
N THR A 134 -5.60 6.54 19.07
CA THR A 134 -5.92 5.97 20.40
C THR A 134 -6.20 4.46 20.34
N ASP A 135 -6.17 3.88 19.13
CA ASP A 135 -6.36 2.44 18.90
C ASP A 135 -5.00 1.76 18.76
N ASP A 136 -4.74 0.78 19.61
CA ASP A 136 -3.51 -0.02 19.57
C ASP A 136 -3.38 -0.88 18.29
N LYS A 137 -4.45 -1.03 17.53
CA LYS A 137 -4.44 -1.72 16.23
C LYS A 137 -4.06 -0.82 15.07
N ALA A 138 -3.98 0.50 15.28
CA ALA A 138 -3.57 1.45 14.25
C ALA A 138 -2.13 1.15 13.80
N GLN A 139 -1.88 1.17 12.51
CA GLN A 139 -0.57 0.84 11.95
C GLN A 139 -0.12 1.89 10.94
N ALA A 140 1.12 2.31 11.04
CA ALA A 140 1.73 3.21 10.07
C ALA A 140 2.94 2.57 9.41
N ILE A 141 3.08 2.78 8.09
CA ILE A 141 4.25 2.39 7.31
C ILE A 141 4.85 3.64 6.69
N SER A 142 6.07 3.95 7.07
CA SER A 142 6.81 5.10 6.58
C SER A 142 8.00 4.64 5.75
N VAL A 143 7.93 4.82 4.43
CA VAL A 143 9.01 4.44 3.51
C VAL A 143 9.82 5.67 3.15
N GLY A 144 11.14 5.61 3.31
CA GLY A 144 12.02 6.76 3.11
C GLY A 144 11.76 7.89 4.11
N PHE A 145 11.46 7.54 5.36
CA PHE A 145 11.29 8.53 6.42
C PHE A 145 12.59 9.30 6.68
N ALA A 146 12.51 10.64 6.64
CA ALA A 146 13.64 11.52 6.92
C ALA A 146 13.20 12.74 7.72
N LEU A 147 13.96 13.09 8.73
CA LEU A 147 13.70 14.27 9.57
C LEU A 147 13.93 15.60 8.82
N GLU A 148 14.72 15.58 7.74
CA GLU A 148 14.91 16.77 6.89
C GLU A 148 13.62 17.26 6.23
N HIS A 149 12.63 16.38 6.09
CA HIS A 149 11.28 16.78 5.64
C HIS A 149 10.47 17.50 6.72
N VAL A 150 11.06 17.71 7.89
CA VAL A 150 10.44 18.34 9.05
C VAL A 150 11.35 19.46 9.53
N SER A 151 10.85 20.71 9.53
CA SER A 151 11.59 21.81 10.14
C SER A 151 11.74 21.56 11.65
N ASN A 152 12.96 21.31 12.10
CA ASN A 152 13.27 21.08 13.51
C ASN A 152 14.63 21.70 13.89
N PRO A 153 14.73 22.73 14.72
CA PRO A 153 13.60 23.40 15.41
C PRO A 153 12.71 24.20 14.45
N PRO A 154 11.44 24.49 14.84
CA PRO A 154 10.62 25.38 14.04
C PRO A 154 11.32 26.74 13.89
N PRO A 155 11.12 27.42 12.75
CA PRO A 155 11.71 28.73 12.52
C PRO A 155 11.30 29.69 13.65
N VAL A 156 12.23 30.53 14.10
CA VAL A 156 11.92 31.59 15.06
C VAL A 156 11.09 32.63 14.33
N VAL A 157 9.80 32.74 14.72
CA VAL A 157 8.89 33.73 14.15
C VAL A 157 9.14 35.05 14.86
N GLU A 158 9.64 36.07 14.13
CA GLU A 158 9.72 37.43 14.62
C GLU A 158 8.33 38.10 14.59
N GLU A 159 8.10 39.08 15.46
CA GLU A 159 6.81 39.77 15.58
C GLU A 159 6.48 40.50 14.26
N GLY A 160 5.48 40.01 13.53
CA GLY A 160 5.07 40.51 12.20
C GLY A 160 5.29 39.50 11.04
N ASP A 161 5.91 38.37 11.30
CA ASP A 161 6.11 37.34 10.31
C ASP A 161 4.87 36.47 10.06
N THR A 162 4.86 35.82 8.92
CA THR A 162 3.81 34.87 8.57
C THR A 162 3.77 33.73 9.61
N PRO A 163 2.57 33.35 10.10
CA PRO A 163 2.48 32.26 11.06
C PRO A 163 3.14 30.98 10.50
N PRO A 164 3.81 30.20 11.35
CA PRO A 164 4.53 29.00 10.92
C PRO A 164 3.59 28.06 10.17
N ARG A 165 4.11 27.48 9.09
CA ARG A 165 3.38 26.46 8.32
C ARG A 165 3.21 25.21 9.18
N ILE A 166 2.21 24.37 8.88
CA ILE A 166 1.95 23.13 9.64
C ILE A 166 3.19 22.21 9.68
N CYS A 167 4.04 22.25 8.65
CA CYS A 167 5.31 21.53 8.65
C CYS A 167 6.37 22.10 9.58
N ASP A 168 6.26 23.37 9.91
CA ASP A 168 7.13 24.02 10.88
C ASP A 168 6.73 23.62 12.32
N VAL A 169 5.58 22.95 12.46
CA VAL A 169 5.18 22.35 13.73
C VAL A 169 6.08 21.14 14.01
N PRO A 170 6.71 21.06 15.18
CA PRO A 170 7.56 19.94 15.55
C PRO A 170 6.87 18.59 15.34
N LEU A 171 7.65 17.61 14.88
CA LEU A 171 7.16 16.25 14.74
C LEU A 171 6.76 15.71 16.11
N PRO A 172 5.62 15.00 16.27
CA PRO A 172 5.28 14.33 17.50
C PRO A 172 6.41 13.40 17.92
N GLN A 173 6.87 13.51 19.16
CA GLN A 173 8.02 12.76 19.66
C GLN A 173 7.69 11.31 19.99
N LYS A 174 6.42 10.99 20.22
CA LYS A 174 5.92 9.66 20.57
C LYS A 174 4.56 9.41 19.94
N ALA A 175 4.30 8.15 19.62
CA ALA A 175 2.98 7.62 19.33
C ALA A 175 2.63 6.62 20.44
N PRO A 176 1.74 6.97 21.37
CA PRO A 176 1.46 6.12 22.54
C PRO A 176 0.70 4.84 22.17
N HIS A 177 0.04 4.82 21.02
CA HIS A 177 -0.79 3.72 20.54
C HIS A 177 -0.39 3.30 19.13
N GLY A 178 -0.78 2.08 18.77
CA GLY A 178 -0.54 1.53 17.45
C GLY A 178 0.90 1.06 17.26
N HIS A 179 1.23 0.75 16.01
CA HIS A 179 2.53 0.20 15.62
C HIS A 179 3.09 0.94 14.40
N TRP A 180 4.37 1.20 14.40
CA TRP A 180 5.08 1.90 13.33
C TRP A 180 6.11 1.01 12.65
N LEU A 181 6.04 0.90 11.32
CA LEU A 181 7.10 0.33 10.52
C LEU A 181 7.78 1.43 9.72
N ALA A 182 9.05 1.66 9.96
CA ALA A 182 9.89 2.54 9.17
C ALA A 182 10.78 1.73 8.24
N ALA A 183 10.63 1.94 6.93
CA ALA A 183 11.33 1.16 5.91
C ALA A 183 12.14 2.07 4.97
N TRP A 184 13.28 1.59 4.52
CA TRP A 184 14.16 2.29 3.58
C TRP A 184 14.71 1.30 2.54
N ASN A 185 15.17 1.84 1.41
CA ASN A 185 15.95 1.09 0.42
C ASN A 185 17.44 1.47 0.41
N ASP A 186 17.85 2.31 1.33
CA ASP A 186 19.23 2.69 1.60
C ASP A 186 19.35 3.04 3.10
N ALA A 187 20.57 3.15 3.60
CA ALA A 187 20.79 3.52 4.99
C ALA A 187 20.19 4.92 5.29
N PRO A 188 19.29 5.05 6.26
CA PRO A 188 18.78 6.35 6.67
C PRO A 188 19.91 7.20 7.30
N ASP A 189 19.73 8.53 7.31
CA ASP A 189 20.61 9.42 8.08
C ASP A 189 20.53 9.10 9.59
N ASP A 190 21.63 9.38 10.30
CA ASP A 190 21.76 9.08 11.72
C ASP A 190 20.66 9.70 12.61
N PRO A 191 20.24 10.96 12.43
CA PRO A 191 19.12 11.54 13.18
C PRO A 191 17.80 10.82 12.95
N SER A 192 17.48 10.48 11.70
CA SER A 192 16.23 9.76 11.35
C SER A 192 16.22 8.35 11.93
N ALA A 193 17.33 7.63 11.80
CA ALA A 193 17.51 6.31 12.41
C ALA A 193 17.40 6.35 13.94
N ALA A 194 18.01 7.35 14.59
CA ALA A 194 17.92 7.53 16.03
C ALA A 194 16.50 7.82 16.48
N PHE A 195 15.78 8.69 15.77
CA PHE A 195 14.38 9.01 16.07
C PHE A 195 13.48 7.77 16.05
N VAL A 196 13.64 6.90 15.04
CA VAL A 196 12.85 5.66 14.92
C VAL A 196 13.21 4.68 16.05
N ARG A 197 14.50 4.48 16.32
CA ARG A 197 14.96 3.59 17.39
C ARG A 197 14.49 4.00 18.79
N ASP A 198 14.20 5.28 19.00
CA ASP A 198 13.67 5.81 20.25
C ASP A 198 12.18 5.50 20.47
N GLN A 199 11.50 4.95 19.45
CA GLN A 199 10.10 4.54 19.57
C GLN A 199 10.01 3.09 20.05
N THR A 200 9.23 2.87 21.10
CA THR A 200 9.07 1.52 21.72
C THR A 200 8.16 0.59 20.93
N ASN A 201 7.38 1.14 20.02
CA ASN A 201 6.40 0.45 19.19
C ASN A 201 6.73 0.57 17.69
N ALA A 202 8.02 0.69 17.36
CA ALA A 202 8.49 0.79 16.00
C ALA A 202 9.39 -0.38 15.64
N ASP A 203 9.20 -0.88 14.42
CA ASP A 203 10.12 -1.79 13.74
C ASP A 203 10.79 -1.08 12.55
N THR A 204 11.92 -1.59 12.12
CA THR A 204 12.68 -1.06 11.00
C THR A 204 12.93 -2.14 9.96
N SER A 205 12.88 -1.76 8.68
CA SER A 205 13.22 -2.60 7.54
C SER A 205 14.14 -1.82 6.59
N ILE A 206 15.19 -2.47 6.08
CA ILE A 206 16.08 -1.90 5.08
C ILE A 206 16.17 -2.89 3.93
N SER A 207 15.71 -2.47 2.77
CA SER A 207 15.80 -3.24 1.52
C SER A 207 17.10 -2.88 0.77
N ASP A 208 17.37 -3.59 -0.32
CA ASP A 208 18.46 -3.24 -1.21
C ASP A 208 18.22 -1.89 -1.89
N TYR A 209 19.29 -1.12 -2.10
CA TYR A 209 19.25 0.26 -2.60
C TYR A 209 18.62 0.43 -3.99
N ASP A 210 18.56 -0.63 -4.77
CA ASP A 210 18.01 -0.64 -6.13
C ASP A 210 16.52 -1.00 -6.18
N ILE A 211 15.91 -1.36 -5.04
CA ILE A 211 14.47 -1.58 -4.96
C ILE A 211 13.76 -0.23 -4.89
N PRO A 212 12.87 0.09 -5.85
CA PRO A 212 12.12 1.34 -5.82
C PRO A 212 11.26 1.45 -4.57
N LEU A 213 11.16 2.63 -3.96
CA LEU A 213 10.38 2.87 -2.74
C LEU A 213 8.91 2.42 -2.84
N PRO A 214 8.20 2.57 -3.98
CA PRO A 214 6.86 1.99 -4.13
C PRO A 214 6.82 0.48 -3.98
N GLN A 215 7.86 -0.22 -4.41
CA GLN A 215 7.95 -1.67 -4.24
C GLN A 215 8.22 -2.03 -2.77
N VAL A 216 9.06 -1.27 -2.07
CA VAL A 216 9.23 -1.42 -0.62
C VAL A 216 7.90 -1.26 0.09
N LEU A 217 7.16 -0.17 -0.19
CA LEU A 217 5.84 0.06 0.42
C LEU A 217 4.85 -1.08 0.11
N ASN A 218 4.81 -1.57 -1.13
CA ASN A 218 3.95 -2.69 -1.52
C ASN A 218 4.31 -3.97 -0.74
N THR A 219 5.60 -4.27 -0.60
CA THR A 219 6.08 -5.46 0.11
C THR A 219 5.73 -5.38 1.60
N GLU A 220 6.02 -4.26 2.24
CA GLU A 220 5.74 -4.07 3.67
C GLU A 220 4.22 -4.06 3.97
N LEU A 221 3.41 -3.46 3.09
CA LEU A 221 1.95 -3.54 3.20
C LEU A 221 1.46 -4.99 3.13
N ARG A 222 2.00 -5.79 2.23
CA ARG A 222 1.59 -7.20 2.10
C ARG A 222 2.02 -8.02 3.31
N HIS A 223 3.23 -7.83 3.81
CA HIS A 223 3.70 -8.48 5.04
C HIS A 223 2.82 -8.13 6.24
N LEU A 224 2.52 -6.85 6.39
CA LEU A 224 1.67 -6.37 7.47
C LEU A 224 0.25 -6.95 7.44
N LEU A 225 -0.35 -7.01 6.26
CA LEU A 225 -1.76 -7.38 6.08
C LEU A 225 -2.00 -8.88 6.02
N LEU A 226 -1.05 -9.65 5.50
CA LEU A 226 -1.20 -11.07 5.19
C LEU A 226 -0.36 -11.97 6.10
N GLY A 227 0.61 -11.38 6.81
CA GLY A 227 1.64 -12.13 7.55
C GLY A 227 2.71 -12.72 6.63
N GLU A 228 3.80 -13.18 7.21
CA GLU A 228 4.94 -13.73 6.47
C GLU A 228 4.58 -14.94 5.58
N ASN A 229 3.63 -15.76 6.01
CA ASN A 229 3.25 -16.99 5.31
C ASN A 229 2.28 -16.78 4.15
N ASP A 230 1.52 -15.68 4.15
CA ASP A 230 0.45 -15.41 3.18
C ASP A 230 0.79 -14.25 2.22
N ALA A 231 1.91 -13.59 2.39
CA ALA A 231 2.35 -12.47 1.54
C ALA A 231 2.64 -12.86 0.08
N GLY A 232 2.31 -14.10 -0.29
CA GLY A 232 2.23 -14.54 -1.69
C GLY A 232 3.58 -14.82 -2.35
N GLY A 233 4.57 -15.20 -1.57
CA GLY A 233 5.89 -15.57 -2.06
C GLY A 233 6.82 -15.89 -0.90
N LEU A 234 7.96 -16.45 -1.21
CA LEU A 234 9.00 -16.83 -0.25
C LEU A 234 9.61 -15.63 0.52
N GLY A 235 9.00 -14.43 0.43
CA GLY A 235 9.59 -13.19 0.99
C GLY A 235 10.89 -12.76 0.30
N ILE A 236 11.23 -13.41 -0.80
CA ILE A 236 12.44 -13.13 -1.55
C ILE A 236 12.14 -11.98 -2.51
N PRO A 237 12.92 -10.89 -2.50
CA PRO A 237 12.77 -9.83 -3.49
C PRO A 237 12.99 -10.41 -4.89
N VAL A 238 12.04 -10.20 -5.78
CA VAL A 238 12.08 -10.72 -7.15
C VAL A 238 12.19 -9.55 -8.11
N VAL A 239 13.17 -9.60 -8.99
CA VAL A 239 13.35 -8.62 -10.07
C VAL A 239 12.93 -9.25 -11.40
N GLU A 240 11.92 -8.66 -12.06
CA GLU A 240 11.49 -9.10 -13.39
C GLU A 240 12.17 -8.27 -14.48
N VAL A 241 12.88 -8.91 -15.39
CA VAL A 241 13.45 -8.30 -16.59
C VAL A 241 12.73 -8.88 -17.82
N PRO A 242 11.72 -8.19 -18.36
CA PRO A 242 10.92 -8.70 -19.46
C PRO A 242 11.71 -8.74 -20.77
N ALA A 243 11.52 -9.78 -21.56
CA ALA A 243 12.01 -9.80 -22.93
C ALA A 243 11.14 -8.93 -23.84
N SER A 244 11.73 -8.42 -24.92
CA SER A 244 11.04 -7.59 -25.90
C SER A 244 10.00 -8.33 -26.77
N GLN A 245 10.02 -9.66 -26.73
CA GLN A 245 9.09 -10.52 -27.46
C GLN A 245 8.51 -11.60 -26.53
N PRO A 246 7.30 -12.11 -26.83
CA PRO A 246 6.73 -13.24 -26.09
C PRO A 246 7.68 -14.44 -26.13
N SER A 247 7.86 -15.09 -24.99
CA SER A 247 8.70 -16.28 -24.84
C SER A 247 7.91 -17.35 -24.10
N ASP A 248 8.12 -18.60 -24.45
CA ASP A 248 7.61 -19.78 -23.72
C ASP A 248 8.58 -20.26 -22.64
N THR A 249 9.71 -19.56 -22.50
CA THR A 249 10.78 -19.89 -21.56
C THR A 249 11.02 -18.69 -20.63
N VAL A 250 11.16 -18.95 -19.35
CA VAL A 250 11.56 -17.96 -18.32
C VAL A 250 12.89 -18.41 -17.73
N THR A 251 13.82 -17.49 -17.60
CA THR A 251 15.09 -17.73 -16.91
C THR A 251 14.94 -17.37 -15.44
N LEU A 252 15.22 -18.29 -14.55
CA LEU A 252 15.39 -18.02 -13.13
C LEU A 252 16.87 -17.73 -12.87
N PHE A 253 17.18 -16.53 -12.45
CA PHE A 253 18.54 -16.08 -12.15
C PHE A 253 18.68 -15.88 -10.64
N MET A 254 19.56 -16.65 -10.02
CA MET A 254 19.86 -16.51 -8.60
C MET A 254 21.10 -15.65 -8.44
N SER A 255 20.96 -14.49 -7.77
CA SER A 255 22.09 -13.64 -7.41
C SER A 255 22.96 -14.31 -6.34
N GLY A 256 24.23 -13.89 -6.25
CA GLY A 256 25.11 -14.32 -5.18
C GLY A 256 24.80 -13.63 -3.84
N ASP A 257 25.64 -13.87 -2.84
CA ASP A 257 25.56 -13.29 -1.50
C ASP A 257 25.65 -11.74 -1.46
N GLY A 258 26.00 -11.12 -2.58
CA GLY A 258 25.99 -9.67 -2.78
C GLY A 258 24.64 -9.07 -3.20
N GLY A 259 23.59 -9.89 -3.39
CA GLY A 259 22.30 -9.45 -3.89
C GLY A 259 22.30 -9.09 -5.38
N TRP A 260 21.20 -8.55 -5.88
CA TRP A 260 20.96 -8.19 -7.29
C TRP A 260 21.72 -6.91 -7.69
N ARG A 261 22.97 -7.08 -8.16
CA ARG A 261 23.90 -5.97 -8.46
C ARG A 261 24.13 -5.77 -9.97
N ASP A 262 25.01 -4.83 -10.29
CA ASP A 262 25.27 -4.35 -11.66
C ASP A 262 25.60 -5.47 -12.64
N LEU A 263 26.38 -6.48 -12.23
CA LEU A 263 26.70 -7.61 -13.08
C LEU A 263 25.45 -8.43 -13.41
N ASP A 264 24.63 -8.69 -12.39
CA ASP A 264 23.39 -9.47 -12.53
C ASP A 264 22.39 -8.75 -13.45
N LYS A 265 22.30 -7.42 -13.30
CA LYS A 265 21.46 -6.56 -14.17
C LYS A 265 21.92 -6.59 -15.62
N VAL A 266 23.23 -6.51 -15.86
CA VAL A 266 23.80 -6.58 -17.21
C VAL A 266 23.52 -7.93 -17.85
N VAL A 267 23.81 -9.02 -17.14
CA VAL A 267 23.58 -10.39 -17.63
C VAL A 267 22.10 -10.62 -17.90
N ALA A 268 21.22 -10.28 -16.96
CA ALA A 268 19.78 -10.43 -17.14
C ALA A 268 19.23 -9.58 -18.29
N GLY A 269 19.74 -8.34 -18.44
CA GLY A 269 19.37 -7.47 -19.55
C GLY A 269 19.80 -8.03 -20.91
N ASP A 270 20.96 -8.65 -21.00
CA ASP A 270 21.43 -9.27 -22.24
C ASP A 270 20.64 -10.57 -22.56
N MET A 271 20.30 -11.37 -21.56
CA MET A 271 19.40 -12.52 -21.74
C MET A 271 18.01 -12.07 -22.22
N ALA A 272 17.45 -11.02 -21.64
CA ALA A 272 16.16 -10.45 -22.05
C ALA A 272 16.20 -9.94 -23.50
N LYS A 273 17.30 -9.31 -23.94
CA LYS A 273 17.52 -8.91 -25.35
C LYS A 273 17.59 -10.11 -26.30
N MET A 274 18.11 -11.23 -25.83
CA MET A 274 18.14 -12.49 -26.61
C MET A 274 16.77 -13.21 -26.65
N GLY A 275 15.74 -12.66 -26.02
CA GLY A 275 14.39 -13.21 -26.01
C GLY A 275 14.07 -14.09 -24.80
N TYR A 276 14.92 -14.13 -23.78
CA TYR A 276 14.72 -14.87 -22.55
C TYR A 276 14.35 -13.91 -21.41
N PRO A 277 13.06 -13.79 -21.03
CA PRO A 277 12.71 -12.99 -19.84
C PRO A 277 13.36 -13.61 -18.60
N VAL A 278 13.81 -12.75 -17.70
CA VAL A 278 14.56 -13.16 -16.50
C VAL A 278 13.76 -12.80 -15.25
N VAL A 279 13.70 -13.75 -14.33
CA VAL A 279 13.25 -13.54 -12.95
C VAL A 279 14.47 -13.69 -12.05
N GLY A 280 14.96 -12.58 -11.51
CA GLY A 280 16.09 -12.54 -10.58
C GLY A 280 15.64 -12.70 -9.13
N ILE A 281 16.43 -13.42 -8.34
CA ILE A 281 16.20 -13.67 -6.92
C ILE A 281 17.48 -13.32 -6.17
#